data_a126790de9a5c482c4f91861d2d8f4b2
#
_entry.id   a126790de9a5c482c4f91861d2d8f4b2
#
_cell.length_a   1.000
_cell.length_b   1.000
_cell.length_c   1.000
_cell.angle_alpha   90.00
_cell.angle_beta   90.00
_cell.angle_gamma   90.00
#
_symmetry.space_group_name_H-M   'P 1'
#
loop_
_entity.id
_entity.type
_entity.pdbx_description
1 polymer ?
#
loop_
_entity_poly.entity_id
_entity_poly.type
_entity_poly.pdbx_seq_one_letter_code
_entity_poly.pdbx_strand_id
1 'polypeptide(L)'
;MNSTTQTAQRPLDAERDPHAGPVPESALRADAATRGRGRVQMLNASKPGGLDGWTLDLPRYELLRAHILDTIDELADEDGAVALPDVVARAQERYATHELFPGGRLRNFVNFTKIDLEARCEVERIPGSSPQRIRRANRA
;
A
#
# COMPACT_ATOMS: atom_id res chain seq x y z
N MET A 1 -11.56 -37.88 0.99
CA MET A 1 -11.42 -37.24 1.33
C MET A 1 -11.17 -36.23 1.21
N ASN A 2 -11.29 -35.74 1.02
CA ASN A 2 -11.08 -34.74 1.08
C ASN A 2 -10.26 -33.96 1.71
N SER A 3 -9.91 -34.15 2.49
CA SER A 3 -9.07 -33.38 3.36
C SER A 3 -7.78 -32.95 2.72
N THR A 4 -7.29 -33.67 1.81
CA THR A 4 -6.09 -33.30 1.08
C THR A 4 -6.27 -31.99 0.35
N THR A 5 -7.41 -31.81 -0.29
CA THR A 5 -7.70 -30.59 -0.99
C THR A 5 -7.79 -29.42 -0.04
N GLN A 6 -8.40 -29.64 1.11
CA GLN A 6 -8.50 -28.59 2.11
C GLN A 6 -7.14 -28.18 2.62
N THR A 7 -6.25 -29.15 2.81
CA THR A 7 -4.92 -28.87 3.29
C THR A 7 -4.16 -28.00 2.29
N ALA A 8 -4.31 -28.27 1.02
CA ALA A 8 -3.63 -27.49 -0.01
C ALA A 8 -4.12 -26.05 -0.01
N GLN A 9 -5.40 -25.82 0.22
CA GLN A 9 -5.94 -24.48 0.20
C GLN A 9 -5.57 -23.67 1.44
N ARG A 10 -5.47 -24.34 2.57
CA ARG A 10 -5.20 -23.63 3.82
C ARG A 10 -3.87 -22.90 3.83
N PRO A 11 -2.77 -23.49 3.38
CA PRO A 11 -1.53 -22.72 3.33
C PRO A 11 -1.63 -21.48 2.46
N LEU A 12 -2.36 -21.56 1.35
CA LEU A 12 -2.55 -20.40 0.50
C LEU A 12 -3.33 -19.31 1.21
N ASP A 13 -4.38 -19.70 1.92
CA ASP A 13 -5.17 -18.74 2.67
C ASP A 13 -4.35 -18.12 3.79
N ALA A 14 -3.54 -18.92 4.46
CA ALA A 14 -2.72 -18.44 5.55
C ALA A 14 -1.66 -17.46 5.10
N GLU A 15 -1.20 -17.58 3.84
CA GLU A 15 -0.21 -16.67 3.30
C GLU A 15 -0.82 -15.43 2.69
N ARG A 16 -2.13 -15.35 2.64
CA ARG A 16 -2.80 -14.24 2.03
C ARG A 16 -2.59 -12.97 2.84
N ASP A 17 -2.18 -11.92 2.15
CA ASP A 17 -1.96 -10.63 2.78
C ASP A 17 -3.31 -10.02 3.18
N PRO A 18 -3.53 -9.74 4.48
CA PRO A 18 -4.79 -9.15 4.90
C PRO A 18 -5.01 -7.74 4.38
N HIS A 19 -3.96 -7.10 3.89
CA HIS A 19 -4.08 -5.75 3.32
C HIS A 19 -4.40 -5.75 1.84
N ALA A 20 -4.34 -6.91 1.20
CA ALA A 20 -4.60 -6.98 -0.24
C ALA A 20 -6.07 -6.69 -0.54
N GLY A 21 -6.29 -5.81 -1.51
CA GLY A 21 -7.64 -5.49 -1.93
C GLY A 21 -8.29 -6.62 -2.71
N PRO A 22 -9.45 -6.39 -3.27
CA PRO A 22 -10.10 -5.08 -3.31
C PRO A 22 -10.86 -4.77 -2.02
N VAL A 23 -11.17 -3.50 -1.83
CA VAL A 23 -12.03 -3.05 -0.73
C VAL A 23 -13.47 -2.97 -1.22
N PRO A 24 -14.46 -2.90 -0.30
CA PRO A 24 -15.85 -2.72 -0.69
C PRO A 24 -16.05 -1.43 -1.50
N GLU A 25 -17.03 -1.47 -2.38
CA GLU A 25 -17.32 -0.31 -3.22
C GLU A 25 -17.69 0.91 -2.40
N SER A 26 -18.28 0.71 -1.22
CA SER A 26 -18.61 1.83 -0.33
C SER A 26 -17.37 2.61 0.08
N ALA A 27 -16.22 1.93 0.24
CA ALA A 27 -14.97 2.61 0.56
C ALA A 27 -14.51 3.48 -0.60
N LEU A 28 -14.65 2.98 -1.81
CA LEU A 28 -14.27 3.76 -3.00
C LEU A 28 -15.18 4.95 -3.20
N ARG A 29 -16.46 4.81 -2.87
CA ARG A 29 -17.39 5.96 -2.94
C ARG A 29 -17.05 7.00 -1.89
N ALA A 30 -16.66 6.57 -0.70
CA ALA A 30 -16.23 7.50 0.35
C ALA A 30 -15.00 8.29 -0.11
N ASP A 31 -14.05 7.62 -0.76
CA ASP A 31 -12.87 8.28 -1.31
C ASP A 31 -13.24 9.29 -2.40
N ALA A 32 -14.14 8.91 -3.30
CA ALA A 32 -14.56 9.82 -4.36
C ALA A 32 -15.17 11.09 -3.77
N ALA A 33 -15.96 10.95 -2.71
CA ALA A 33 -16.58 12.10 -2.06
C ALA A 33 -15.55 13.04 -1.42
N THR A 34 -14.52 12.48 -0.76
CA THR A 34 -13.50 13.32 -0.12
C THR A 34 -12.57 13.96 -1.14
N ARG A 35 -12.34 13.32 -2.28
CA ARG A 35 -11.47 13.89 -3.30
C ARG A 35 -11.99 15.20 -3.86
N GLY A 36 -13.30 15.36 -3.90
CA GLY A 36 -13.88 16.64 -4.31
C GLY A 36 -13.52 17.77 -3.38
N ARG A 37 -13.07 17.47 -2.17
CA ARG A 37 -12.64 18.47 -1.20
C ARG A 37 -11.11 18.50 -1.04
N GLY A 38 -10.37 17.86 -1.96
CA GLY A 38 -8.92 17.85 -1.91
C GLY A 38 -8.35 16.91 -0.87
N ARG A 39 -9.11 15.90 -0.45
CA ARG A 39 -8.68 14.92 0.55
C ARG A 39 -8.84 13.52 0.01
N VAL A 40 -7.97 12.62 0.45
CA VAL A 40 -8.01 11.21 0.06
C VAL A 40 -8.42 10.39 1.28
N GLN A 41 -9.49 9.62 1.14
CA GLN A 41 -9.88 8.67 2.17
C GLN A 41 -8.85 7.54 2.18
N MET A 42 -8.09 7.42 3.26
CA MET A 42 -7.08 6.37 3.33
C MET A 42 -7.76 5.02 3.50
N LEU A 43 -7.28 4.04 2.74
CA LEU A 43 -7.87 2.71 2.71
C LEU A 43 -6.97 1.70 3.39
N ASN A 44 -7.59 0.65 3.93
CA ASN A 44 -6.88 -0.44 4.57
C ASN A 44 -7.78 -1.67 4.50
N ALA A 45 -7.43 -2.60 3.62
CA ALA A 45 -8.28 -3.76 3.37
C ALA A 45 -8.43 -4.67 4.60
N SER A 46 -7.52 -4.56 5.57
CA SER A 46 -7.60 -5.37 6.77
C SER A 46 -8.58 -4.83 7.82
N LYS A 47 -9.13 -3.63 7.57
CA LYS A 47 -10.05 -3.01 8.51
C LYS A 47 -11.49 -3.13 8.02
N PRO A 48 -12.46 -3.12 8.94
CA PRO A 48 -13.87 -3.22 8.55
C PRO A 48 -14.24 -2.13 7.55
N GLY A 49 -14.94 -2.52 6.50
CA GLY A 49 -15.35 -1.59 5.46
C GLY A 49 -14.22 -1.09 4.57
N GLY A 50 -12.98 -1.50 4.83
CA GLY A 50 -11.85 -1.09 4.01
C GLY A 50 -11.33 0.31 4.28
N LEU A 51 -11.80 0.97 5.34
CA LEU A 51 -11.42 2.35 5.66
C LEU A 51 -10.42 2.37 6.81
N ASP A 52 -9.36 3.17 6.66
CA ASP A 52 -8.37 3.34 7.71
C ASP A 52 -8.81 4.36 8.77
N GLY A 53 -9.88 5.09 8.50
CA GLY A 53 -10.48 5.97 9.48
C GLY A 53 -9.96 7.40 9.48
N TRP A 54 -9.19 7.79 8.46
CA TRP A 54 -8.67 9.16 8.37
C TRP A 54 -8.46 9.54 6.92
N THR A 55 -8.27 10.83 6.69
CA THR A 55 -8.01 11.34 5.34
C THR A 55 -6.67 12.05 5.31
N LEU A 56 -6.03 12.02 4.13
CA LEU A 56 -4.78 12.72 3.88
C LEU A 56 -5.03 13.73 2.77
N ASP A 57 -4.41 14.90 2.86
CA ASP A 57 -4.58 15.89 1.81
C ASP A 57 -4.03 15.36 0.48
N LEU A 58 -4.68 15.75 -0.60
CA LEU A 58 -4.37 15.22 -1.92
C LEU A 58 -2.92 15.46 -2.35
N PRO A 59 -2.32 16.66 -2.15
CA PRO A 59 -0.93 16.87 -2.56
C PRO A 59 0.05 15.90 -1.89
N ARG A 60 -0.09 15.66 -0.59
CA ARG A 60 0.77 14.69 0.10
C ARG A 60 0.56 13.30 -0.42
N TYR A 61 -0.70 12.92 -0.60
CA TYR A 61 -1.02 11.59 -1.09
C TYR A 61 -0.40 11.34 -2.47
N GLU A 62 -0.56 12.30 -3.37
CA GLU A 62 -0.05 12.14 -4.73
C GLU A 62 1.47 12.04 -4.75
N LEU A 63 2.14 12.85 -3.92
CA LEU A 63 3.59 12.79 -3.83
C LEU A 63 4.04 11.42 -3.32
N LEU A 64 3.40 10.93 -2.26
CA LEU A 64 3.78 9.64 -1.67
C LEU A 64 3.47 8.48 -2.61
N ARG A 65 2.32 8.52 -3.26
CA ARG A 65 1.96 7.48 -4.22
C ARG A 65 2.97 7.42 -5.36
N ALA A 66 3.27 8.57 -5.96
CA ALA A 66 4.25 8.62 -7.03
C ALA A 66 5.61 8.13 -6.56
N HIS A 67 6.03 8.55 -5.35
CA HIS A 67 7.30 8.11 -4.80
C HIS A 67 7.39 6.59 -4.68
N ILE A 68 6.34 5.97 -4.13
CA ILE A 68 6.33 4.52 -3.95
C ILE A 68 6.40 3.81 -5.30
N LEU A 69 5.55 4.22 -6.24
CA LEU A 69 5.49 3.56 -7.54
C LEU A 69 6.78 3.78 -8.35
N ASP A 70 7.31 4.99 -8.33
CA ASP A 70 8.54 5.30 -9.05
C ASP A 70 9.74 4.57 -8.44
N THR A 71 9.78 4.45 -7.11
CA THR A 71 10.88 3.74 -6.46
C THR A 71 10.84 2.25 -6.78
N ILE A 72 9.64 1.67 -6.85
CA ILE A 72 9.52 0.28 -7.31
C ILE A 72 10.12 0.15 -8.70
N ASP A 73 9.76 1.04 -9.61
CA ASP A 73 10.26 0.97 -10.97
C ASP A 73 11.77 1.15 -11.05
N GLU A 74 12.32 2.06 -10.24
CA GLU A 74 13.75 2.37 -10.25
C GLU A 74 14.62 1.27 -9.65
N LEU A 75 14.14 0.63 -8.59
CA LEU A 75 14.94 -0.31 -7.80
C LEU A 75 14.49 -1.76 -7.93
N ALA A 76 13.56 -2.04 -8.84
CA ALA A 76 13.00 -3.38 -8.98
C ALA A 76 14.10 -4.41 -9.23
N ASP A 77 14.03 -5.51 -8.47
CA ASP A 77 14.89 -6.66 -8.71
C ASP A 77 14.31 -7.53 -9.82
N GLU A 78 14.82 -8.74 -9.96
CA GLU A 78 14.36 -9.63 -11.04
C GLU A 78 12.89 -10.05 -10.88
N ASP A 79 12.34 -9.94 -9.67
CA ASP A 79 10.93 -10.23 -9.42
C ASP A 79 10.06 -8.99 -9.59
N GLY A 80 10.62 -7.87 -9.98
CA GLY A 80 9.91 -6.61 -10.09
C GLY A 80 9.66 -5.95 -8.74
N ALA A 81 10.39 -6.36 -7.70
CA ALA A 81 10.09 -5.97 -6.33
C ALA A 81 11.23 -5.16 -5.71
N VAL A 82 10.89 -4.40 -4.68
CA VAL A 82 11.84 -3.63 -3.89
C VAL A 82 11.53 -3.85 -2.42
N ALA A 83 12.56 -3.82 -1.58
CA ALA A 83 12.37 -3.92 -0.13
C ALA A 83 11.71 -2.65 0.38
N LEU A 84 10.68 -2.79 1.20
CA LEU A 84 9.98 -1.64 1.76
C LEU A 84 10.90 -0.69 2.52
N PRO A 85 11.88 -1.18 3.33
CA PRO A 85 12.83 -0.27 3.96
C PRO A 85 13.58 0.63 2.98
N ASP A 86 13.85 0.16 1.77
CA ASP A 86 14.54 0.97 0.77
C ASP A 86 13.62 2.07 0.24
N VAL A 87 12.33 1.80 0.12
CA VAL A 87 11.36 2.83 -0.28
C VAL A 87 11.30 3.93 0.78
N VAL A 88 11.29 3.53 2.06
CA VAL A 88 11.28 4.48 3.17
C VAL A 88 12.58 5.30 3.18
N ALA A 89 13.73 4.64 3.05
CA ALA A 89 15.01 5.32 3.06
C ALA A 89 15.11 6.34 1.92
N ARG A 90 14.64 5.97 0.73
CA ARG A 90 14.66 6.88 -0.41
C ARG A 90 13.77 8.09 -0.16
N ALA A 91 12.62 7.88 0.49
CA ALA A 91 11.73 8.99 0.84
C ALA A 91 12.41 9.93 1.81
N GLN A 92 13.11 9.39 2.81
CA GLN A 92 13.82 10.20 3.79
C GLN A 92 14.92 11.03 3.15
N GLU A 93 15.62 10.46 2.17
CA GLU A 93 16.62 11.21 1.42
C GLU A 93 16.01 12.37 0.63
N ARG A 94 14.87 12.12 -0.01
CA ARG A 94 14.28 13.10 -0.93
C ARG A 94 13.46 14.16 -0.22
N TYR A 95 12.77 13.80 0.86
CA TYR A 95 11.71 14.63 1.42
C TYR A 95 11.88 14.97 2.89
N ALA A 96 13.02 14.64 3.53
CA ALA A 96 13.20 14.89 4.96
C ALA A 96 13.03 16.36 5.34
N THR A 97 13.37 17.26 4.42
CA THR A 97 13.24 18.70 4.65
C THR A 97 12.14 19.32 3.79
N HIS A 98 11.31 18.48 3.18
CA HIS A 98 10.26 18.98 2.31
C HIS A 98 9.15 19.66 3.13
N GLU A 99 8.64 20.76 2.61
CA GLU A 99 7.65 21.56 3.34
C GLU A 99 6.35 20.80 3.65
N LEU A 100 6.02 19.77 2.85
CA LEU A 100 4.83 18.97 3.10
C LEU A 100 5.00 18.00 4.27
N PHE A 101 6.23 17.80 4.77
CA PHE A 101 6.49 16.84 5.84
C PHE A 101 7.33 17.47 6.96
N PRO A 102 6.84 18.54 7.58
CA PRO A 102 7.65 19.27 8.56
C PRO A 102 7.89 18.54 9.87
N GLY A 103 7.09 17.53 10.18
CA GLY A 103 7.17 16.88 11.48
C GLY A 103 7.97 15.60 11.52
N GLY A 104 8.65 15.22 10.46
CA GLY A 104 9.50 14.04 10.46
C GLY A 104 8.75 12.70 10.49
N ARG A 105 7.48 12.67 10.18
CA ARG A 105 6.67 11.45 10.20
C ARG A 105 6.66 10.74 8.86
N LEU A 106 7.67 10.96 8.07
CA LEU A 106 7.70 10.49 6.68
C LEU A 106 7.58 8.97 6.59
N ARG A 107 8.27 8.24 7.49
CA ARG A 107 8.17 6.79 7.52
C ARG A 107 6.71 6.33 7.65
N ASN A 108 5.98 6.94 8.57
CA ASN A 108 4.59 6.56 8.82
C ASN A 108 3.73 6.87 7.60
N PHE A 109 3.92 8.03 6.98
CA PHE A 109 3.17 8.38 5.79
C PHE A 109 3.45 7.41 4.64
N VAL A 110 4.70 7.01 4.46
CA VAL A 110 5.04 6.04 3.41
C VAL A 110 4.35 4.71 3.69
N ASN A 111 4.41 4.24 4.94
CA ASN A 111 3.80 2.96 5.29
C ASN A 111 2.29 2.98 5.14
N PHE A 112 1.62 4.03 5.60
CA PHE A 112 0.16 4.14 5.47
C PHE A 112 -0.25 4.24 4.01
N THR A 113 0.51 4.98 3.20
CA THR A 113 0.19 5.09 1.78
C THR A 113 0.41 3.76 1.07
N LYS A 114 1.45 3.01 1.45
CA LYS A 114 1.69 1.69 0.89
C LYS A 114 0.50 0.76 1.18
N ILE A 115 0.00 0.77 2.40
CA ILE A 115 -1.17 -0.03 2.79
C ILE A 115 -2.40 0.40 1.97
N ASP A 116 -2.56 1.69 1.76
CA ASP A 116 -3.64 2.22 0.94
C ASP A 116 -3.53 1.72 -0.50
N LEU A 117 -2.33 1.72 -1.05
CA LEU A 117 -2.10 1.23 -2.42
C LEU A 117 -2.32 -0.28 -2.54
N GLU A 118 -2.01 -1.04 -1.50
CA GLU A 118 -2.35 -2.46 -1.46
C GLU A 118 -3.86 -2.64 -1.51
N ALA A 119 -4.58 -1.85 -0.74
CA ALA A 119 -6.05 -1.91 -0.70
C ALA A 119 -6.65 -1.57 -2.05
N ARG A 120 -6.02 -0.69 -2.83
CA ARG A 120 -6.49 -0.29 -4.16
C ARG A 120 -5.99 -1.22 -5.26
N CYS A 121 -5.24 -2.26 -4.91
CA CYS A 121 -4.67 -3.22 -5.87
C CYS A 121 -3.67 -2.58 -6.83
N GLU A 122 -2.98 -1.55 -6.40
CA GLU A 122 -1.91 -0.94 -7.19
C GLU A 122 -0.53 -1.46 -6.82
N VAL A 123 -0.38 -1.95 -5.61
CA VAL A 123 0.85 -2.53 -5.09
C VAL A 123 0.49 -3.84 -4.41
N GLU A 124 1.40 -4.79 -4.45
CA GLU A 124 1.21 -6.03 -3.72
C GLU A 124 2.49 -6.42 -3.00
N ARG A 125 2.32 -7.12 -1.90
CA ARG A 125 3.41 -7.62 -1.07
C ARG A 125 3.85 -8.99 -1.58
N ILE A 126 5.16 -9.24 -1.56
CA ILE A 126 5.67 -10.58 -1.87
C ILE A 126 5.50 -11.44 -0.63
N PRO A 127 4.70 -12.52 -0.68
CA PRO A 127 4.49 -13.37 0.49
C PRO A 127 5.80 -13.94 1.01
N GLY A 128 5.93 -13.99 2.34
CA GLY A 128 7.07 -14.63 2.97
C GLY A 128 8.38 -13.87 2.91
N SER A 129 8.40 -12.68 2.34
CA SER A 129 9.65 -11.90 2.28
C SER A 129 9.92 -11.20 3.61
N SER A 130 11.19 -11.16 4.01
CA SER A 130 11.65 -10.47 5.21
C SER A 130 13.04 -9.92 4.92
N PRO A 131 13.23 -8.60 4.90
CA PRO A 131 12.19 -7.59 5.10
C PRO A 131 11.12 -7.66 4.03
N GLN A 132 10.01 -6.98 4.29
CA GLN A 132 8.89 -6.97 3.38
C GLN A 132 9.30 -6.38 2.02
N ARG A 133 8.95 -7.08 0.95
CA ARG A 133 9.19 -6.62 -0.41
C ARG A 133 7.86 -6.37 -1.09
N ILE A 134 7.80 -5.34 -1.89
CA ILE A 134 6.59 -4.93 -2.60
C ILE A 134 6.88 -4.75 -4.08
N ARG A 135 5.84 -4.91 -4.89
CA ARG A 135 5.94 -4.69 -6.33
C ARG A 135 4.62 -4.12 -6.83
N ARG A 136 4.62 -3.64 -8.07
CA ARG A 136 3.36 -3.22 -8.68
C ARG A 136 2.46 -4.42 -8.79
N ALA A 137 1.18 -4.24 -8.48
CA ALA A 137 0.22 -5.33 -8.58
C ALA A 137 -0.05 -5.64 -10.04
N ASN A 138 -0.22 -6.93 -10.34
CA ASN A 138 -0.59 -7.37 -11.66
C ASN A 138 -2.11 -7.26 -11.78
N ARG A 139 -2.54 -6.35 -12.62
CA ARG A 139 -3.97 -6.03 -12.76
C ARG A 139 -4.55 -6.56 -14.05
N ALA A 140 -3.92 -7.53 -14.62
CA ALA A 140 -4.32 -8.11 -15.89
C ALA A 140 -5.77 -8.60 -15.96
#